data_c1bfb3bb93f1e3063c4b478a89e66a7f
#
_entry.id   c1bfb3bb93f1e3063c4b478a89e66a7f
#
_cell.length_a   1.000
_cell.length_b   1.000
_cell.length_c   1.000
_cell.angle_alpha   90.00
_cell.angle_beta   90.00
_cell.angle_gamma   90.00
#
_symmetry.space_group_name_H-M   'P 1'
#
loop_
_entity.id
_entity.type
_entity.pdbx_description
1 polymer ?
#
loop_
_entity_poly.entity_id
_entity_poly.type
_entity_poly.pdbx_seq_one_letter_code
_entity_poly.pdbx_strand_id
1 'polypeptide(L)'
;MEAKKNMANLCIKLRNGNVMSGLSKIENVVLNTNYGVLNIPVKDLNLIEFGIIASEKVKQKIAAYVDLLQSGNEADCQHTFKSLCNVEMNAIPVLESYLDKDNCAYPEYGVEAAYNYVKTLYGIENYIADDIITLVGDYRFPGVLDVSLMEIETEFGNLTIPREKIVSVEIVPDENAQNSVRNFKLEANQHISANLNGGWLKTNIKLNKGQKFSLEAKGEIIMASLSNQSHKPSGAYLPPGGAWTAGNDHDCNALPIFGNVVYRIGENGSMQKAGTKLSTTAVASGFLYLSIYETVFNVANSGNYNVKVVA
;
A
#
# COMPACT_ATOMS: atom_id res chain seq x y z
N MET A 1 -11.90 -28.43 13.32
CA MET A 1 -12.04 -27.58 12.10
C MET A 1 -12.37 -26.10 12.37
N GLU A 2 -12.64 -25.71 13.62
CA GLU A 2 -12.97 -24.30 13.96
C GLU A 2 -11.76 -23.36 14.09
N ALA A 3 -10.56 -23.86 14.36
CA ALA A 3 -9.38 -23.00 14.62
C ALA A 3 -8.80 -22.29 13.38
N LYS A 4 -9.15 -22.66 12.15
CA LYS A 4 -8.64 -22.02 10.92
C LYS A 4 -9.44 -20.79 10.46
N LYS A 5 -10.58 -20.49 11.09
CA LYS A 5 -11.53 -19.46 10.63
C LYS A 5 -11.08 -18.01 10.90
N ASN A 6 -10.06 -17.81 11.75
CA ASN A 6 -9.57 -16.48 12.15
C ASN A 6 -8.11 -16.22 11.74
N MET A 7 -7.55 -16.97 10.78
CA MET A 7 -6.18 -16.75 10.34
C MET A 7 -6.14 -15.92 9.07
N ALA A 8 -5.25 -14.93 9.03
CA ALA A 8 -5.00 -14.13 7.84
C ALA A 8 -4.08 -14.88 6.88
N ASN A 9 -4.39 -14.91 5.59
CA ASN A 9 -3.48 -15.41 4.58
C ASN A 9 -2.53 -14.30 4.16
N LEU A 10 -1.23 -14.51 4.33
CA LEU A 10 -0.19 -13.52 4.07
C LEU A 10 0.70 -13.97 2.91
N CYS A 11 1.09 -13.02 2.06
CA CYS A 11 2.15 -13.18 1.08
C CYS A 11 3.31 -12.25 1.48
N ILE A 12 4.44 -12.85 1.87
CA ILE A 12 5.60 -12.15 2.42
C ILE A 12 6.71 -12.12 1.38
N LYS A 13 7.16 -10.92 1.00
CA LYS A 13 8.33 -10.72 0.15
C LYS A 13 9.54 -10.42 1.03
N LEU A 14 10.59 -11.23 0.87
CA LEU A 14 11.85 -11.08 1.60
C LEU A 14 12.85 -10.22 0.83
N ARG A 15 13.82 -9.62 1.55
CA ARG A 15 14.89 -8.79 0.96
C ARG A 15 15.85 -9.56 0.05
N ASN A 16 15.93 -10.88 0.19
CA ASN A 16 16.69 -11.74 -0.74
C ASN A 16 15.92 -12.10 -2.02
N GLY A 17 14.74 -11.49 -2.24
CA GLY A 17 13.89 -11.73 -3.40
C GLY A 17 12.93 -12.92 -3.26
N ASN A 18 13.05 -13.76 -2.23
CA ASN A 18 12.13 -14.87 -2.03
C ASN A 18 10.74 -14.37 -1.64
N VAL A 19 9.73 -15.14 -2.03
CA VAL A 19 8.32 -14.89 -1.69
C VAL A 19 7.78 -16.13 -0.98
N MET A 20 7.07 -15.93 0.12
CA MET A 20 6.47 -16.99 0.93
C MET A 20 4.99 -16.66 1.17
N SER A 21 4.15 -17.67 1.22
CA SER A 21 2.74 -17.50 1.59
C SER A 21 2.39 -18.48 2.71
N GLY A 22 1.51 -18.04 3.60
CA GLY A 22 1.06 -18.88 4.71
C GLY A 22 -0.02 -18.19 5.54
N LEU A 23 -0.58 -18.94 6.47
CA LEU A 23 -1.60 -18.46 7.39
C LEU A 23 -0.95 -17.88 8.64
N SER A 24 -1.42 -16.71 9.11
CA SER A 24 -0.96 -16.08 10.35
C SER A 24 -2.11 -15.88 11.31
N LYS A 25 -1.83 -16.01 12.60
CA LYS A 25 -2.79 -15.74 13.70
C LYS A 25 -2.84 -14.28 14.11
N ILE A 26 -2.09 -13.41 13.41
CA ILE A 26 -2.07 -11.99 13.72
C ILE A 26 -3.45 -11.38 13.44
N GLU A 27 -4.07 -10.81 14.45
CA GLU A 27 -5.40 -10.19 14.33
C GLU A 27 -5.32 -8.69 14.12
N ASN A 28 -4.33 -8.05 14.74
CA ASN A 28 -4.12 -6.59 14.68
C ASN A 28 -2.64 -6.29 14.55
N VAL A 29 -2.33 -5.13 13.97
CA VAL A 29 -0.99 -4.54 13.99
C VAL A 29 -1.03 -3.18 14.69
N VAL A 30 0.02 -2.85 15.42
CA VAL A 30 0.16 -1.57 16.10
C VAL A 30 1.18 -0.73 15.34
N LEU A 31 0.74 0.44 14.85
CA LEU A 31 1.58 1.42 14.17
C LEU A 31 1.75 2.66 15.06
N ASN A 32 2.99 2.96 15.41
CA ASN A 32 3.38 4.18 16.12
C ASN A 32 3.65 5.27 15.09
N THR A 33 2.85 6.33 15.09
CA THR A 33 3.00 7.50 14.21
C THR A 33 3.41 8.73 15.00
N ASN A 34 3.82 9.80 14.31
CA ASN A 34 4.10 11.10 14.95
C ASN A 34 2.85 11.76 15.59
N TYR A 35 1.65 11.26 15.27
CA TYR A 35 0.38 11.81 15.74
C TYR A 35 -0.33 10.93 16.78
N GLY A 36 0.20 9.74 17.05
CA GLY A 36 -0.38 8.78 17.99
C GLY A 36 -0.22 7.34 17.54
N VAL A 37 -0.83 6.43 18.32
CA VAL A 37 -0.75 5.00 18.10
C VAL A 37 -2.03 4.50 17.45
N LEU A 38 -1.90 3.78 16.33
CA LEU A 38 -3.00 3.15 15.62
C LEU A 38 -2.98 1.65 15.88
N ASN A 39 -4.13 1.09 16.27
CA ASN A 39 -4.34 -0.35 16.36
C ASN A 39 -5.25 -0.79 15.22
N ILE A 40 -4.68 -1.46 14.22
CA ILE A 40 -5.34 -1.72 12.93
C ILE A 40 -5.61 -3.21 12.78
N PRO A 41 -6.88 -3.62 12.61
CA PRO A 41 -7.22 -5.01 12.32
C PRO A 41 -6.60 -5.47 10.99
N VAL A 42 -6.01 -6.66 10.96
CA VAL A 42 -5.37 -7.21 9.75
C VAL A 42 -6.35 -7.33 8.58
N LYS A 43 -7.63 -7.57 8.84
CA LYS A 43 -8.68 -7.61 7.81
C LYS A 43 -8.86 -6.29 7.04
N ASP A 44 -8.46 -5.16 7.64
CA ASP A 44 -8.58 -3.82 7.06
C ASP A 44 -7.27 -3.39 6.35
N LEU A 45 -6.23 -4.25 6.41
CA LEU A 45 -4.95 -4.05 5.74
C LEU A 45 -4.98 -4.60 4.30
N ASN A 46 -4.25 -3.91 3.45
CA ASN A 46 -3.93 -4.35 2.09
C ASN A 46 -2.46 -4.78 2.00
N LEU A 47 -1.57 -3.90 2.46
CA LEU A 47 -0.13 -4.07 2.32
C LEU A 47 0.57 -3.45 3.53
N ILE A 48 1.61 -4.12 3.98
CA ILE A 48 2.61 -3.58 4.92
C ILE A 48 3.94 -3.54 4.18
N GLU A 49 4.58 -2.39 4.12
CA GLU A 49 5.93 -2.20 3.60
C GLU A 49 6.86 -1.93 4.79
N PHE A 50 7.93 -2.71 4.93
CA PHE A 50 8.87 -2.59 6.04
C PHE A 50 10.05 -1.69 5.70
N GLY A 51 10.17 -0.59 6.45
CA GLY A 51 11.32 0.30 6.39
C GLY A 51 12.60 -0.31 6.96
N ILE A 52 13.72 0.34 6.68
CA ILE A 52 14.97 0.08 7.36
C ILE A 52 15.08 1.10 8.49
N ILE A 53 14.87 0.66 9.73
CA ILE A 53 14.79 1.54 10.91
C ILE A 53 15.97 1.25 11.84
N ALA A 54 16.70 2.31 12.20
CA ALA A 54 17.80 2.24 13.15
C ALA A 54 17.29 2.42 14.59
N SER A 55 17.73 1.54 15.48
CA SER A 55 17.53 1.74 16.93
C SER A 55 18.43 2.88 17.44
N GLU A 56 18.07 3.48 18.58
CA GLU A 56 18.89 4.52 19.22
C GLU A 56 20.31 4.04 19.53
N LYS A 57 20.48 2.77 19.87
CA LYS A 57 21.80 2.16 20.08
C LYS A 57 22.64 2.15 18.81
N VAL A 58 22.02 1.86 17.66
CA VAL A 58 22.71 1.91 16.36
C VAL A 58 23.07 3.33 16.00
N LYS A 59 22.15 4.29 16.17
CA LYS A 59 22.42 5.72 15.92
C LYS A 59 23.62 6.21 16.72
N GLN A 60 23.64 5.94 18.03
CA GLN A 60 24.76 6.33 18.91
C GLN A 60 26.09 5.68 18.50
N LYS A 61 26.04 4.40 18.13
CA LYS A 61 27.25 3.67 17.68
C LYS A 61 27.82 4.27 16.39
N ILE A 62 26.95 4.56 15.40
CA ILE A 62 27.38 5.14 14.13
C ILE A 62 27.89 6.57 14.34
N ALA A 63 27.22 7.40 15.16
CA ALA A 63 27.69 8.74 15.50
C ALA A 63 29.12 8.72 16.08
N ALA A 64 29.40 7.83 17.03
CA ALA A 64 30.74 7.68 17.59
C ALA A 64 31.80 7.29 16.54
N TYR A 65 31.43 6.42 15.58
CA TYR A 65 32.36 6.09 14.49
C TYR A 65 32.59 7.27 13.54
N VAL A 66 31.55 8.04 13.23
CA VAL A 66 31.70 9.25 12.40
C VAL A 66 32.59 10.28 13.07
N ASP A 67 32.44 10.51 14.37
CA ASP A 67 33.31 11.42 15.13
C ASP A 67 34.79 10.97 15.07
N LEU A 68 35.07 9.68 15.14
CA LEU A 68 36.41 9.12 15.00
C LEU A 68 36.98 9.31 13.58
N LEU A 69 36.15 9.17 12.53
CA LEU A 69 36.59 9.44 11.15
C LEU A 69 36.96 10.90 10.93
N GLN A 70 36.31 11.84 11.60
CA GLN A 70 36.53 13.27 11.46
C GLN A 70 37.78 13.77 12.22
N SER A 71 38.18 13.07 13.27
CA SER A 71 39.27 13.46 14.15
C SER A 71 40.53 12.59 14.06
N GLY A 72 40.46 11.47 13.32
CA GLY A 72 41.51 10.46 13.26
C GLY A 72 42.60 10.74 12.24
N ASN A 73 43.77 10.12 12.45
CA ASN A 73 44.78 9.96 11.41
C ASN A 73 44.37 8.81 10.46
N GLU A 74 45.14 8.59 9.38
CA GLU A 74 44.84 7.59 8.36
C GLU A 74 44.64 6.18 8.94
N ALA A 75 45.47 5.74 9.87
CA ALA A 75 45.37 4.41 10.47
C ALA A 75 44.10 4.27 11.31
N ASP A 76 43.70 5.30 12.06
CA ASP A 76 42.47 5.34 12.83
C ASP A 76 41.24 5.37 11.93
N CYS A 77 41.29 6.15 10.84
CA CYS A 77 40.23 6.18 9.84
C CYS A 77 40.06 4.82 9.18
N GLN A 78 41.12 4.15 8.76
CA GLN A 78 41.06 2.80 8.19
C GLN A 78 40.50 1.78 9.17
N HIS A 79 40.86 1.85 10.46
CA HIS A 79 40.35 0.96 11.50
C HIS A 79 38.84 1.18 11.72
N THR A 80 38.45 2.45 11.81
CA THR A 80 37.02 2.84 11.99
C THR A 80 36.16 2.46 10.79
N PHE A 81 36.69 2.69 9.58
CA PHE A 81 36.03 2.26 8.35
C PHE A 81 35.74 0.74 8.30
N LYS A 82 36.74 -0.09 8.69
CA LYS A 82 36.56 -1.53 8.82
C LYS A 82 35.43 -1.89 9.80
N SER A 83 35.29 -1.12 10.88
CA SER A 83 34.23 -1.29 11.86
C SER A 83 32.87 -0.88 11.30
N LEU A 84 32.80 0.17 10.49
CA LEU A 84 31.61 0.60 9.75
C LEU A 84 31.20 -0.41 8.66
N CYS A 85 32.16 -1.03 7.97
CA CYS A 85 31.88 -2.08 6.99
C CYS A 85 31.26 -3.34 7.59
N ASN A 86 31.34 -3.53 8.90
CA ASN A 86 30.78 -4.66 9.64
C ASN A 86 29.48 -4.33 10.40
N VAL A 87 28.83 -3.21 10.10
CA VAL A 87 27.55 -2.87 10.71
C VAL A 87 26.39 -3.60 10.03
N GLU A 88 25.27 -3.68 10.74
CA GLU A 88 24.06 -4.27 10.21
C GLU A 88 23.36 -3.30 9.24
N MET A 89 22.45 -3.83 8.44
CA MET A 89 21.67 -3.09 7.43
C MET A 89 20.95 -1.88 8.01
N ASN A 90 20.49 -1.95 9.26
CA ASN A 90 19.80 -0.85 9.96
C ASN A 90 20.66 0.39 10.22
N ALA A 91 21.97 0.31 9.96
CA ALA A 91 22.87 1.46 9.99
C ALA A 91 22.78 2.34 8.72
N ILE A 92 22.24 1.83 7.61
CA ILE A 92 22.16 2.54 6.32
C ILE A 92 21.51 3.93 6.46
N PRO A 93 20.30 4.09 7.06
CA PRO A 93 19.68 5.41 7.20
C PRO A 93 20.49 6.38 8.06
N VAL A 94 21.22 5.84 9.03
CA VAL A 94 22.09 6.68 9.89
C VAL A 94 23.30 7.17 9.12
N LEU A 95 23.99 6.29 8.40
CA LEU A 95 25.12 6.66 7.54
C LEU A 95 24.69 7.70 6.50
N GLU A 96 23.52 7.50 5.86
CA GLU A 96 22.97 8.45 4.89
C GLU A 96 22.80 9.86 5.50
N SER A 97 22.34 9.96 6.75
CA SER A 97 22.15 11.26 7.43
C SER A 97 23.44 12.04 7.71
N TYR A 98 24.60 11.40 7.54
CA TYR A 98 25.92 12.01 7.69
C TYR A 98 26.65 12.28 6.37
N LEU A 99 26.10 11.90 5.20
CA LEU A 99 26.77 12.10 3.91
C LEU A 99 27.11 13.58 3.65
N ASP A 100 26.16 14.49 3.88
CA ASP A 100 26.38 15.93 3.67
C ASP A 100 27.30 16.56 4.71
N LYS A 101 27.69 15.83 5.76
CA LYS A 101 28.55 16.27 6.86
C LYS A 101 29.88 15.53 6.88
N ASP A 102 30.12 14.66 5.89
CA ASP A 102 31.35 13.90 5.79
C ASP A 102 32.51 14.85 5.42
N ASN A 103 33.42 15.02 6.37
CA ASN A 103 34.61 15.82 6.22
C ASN A 103 35.88 15.01 6.58
N CYS A 104 35.82 13.69 6.42
CA CYS A 104 36.96 12.80 6.60
C CYS A 104 38.12 13.22 5.67
N ALA A 105 39.32 13.39 6.23
CA ALA A 105 40.52 13.75 5.46
C ALA A 105 40.92 12.64 4.45
N TYR A 106 40.41 11.44 4.61
CA TYR A 106 40.68 10.25 3.79
C TYR A 106 39.36 9.73 3.21
N PRO A 107 38.88 10.26 2.05
CA PRO A 107 37.58 9.94 1.49
C PRO A 107 37.34 8.45 1.26
N GLU A 108 38.39 7.66 0.96
CA GLU A 108 38.33 6.22 0.77
C GLU A 108 37.94 5.45 2.05
N TYR A 109 38.06 6.09 3.22
CA TYR A 109 37.66 5.60 4.53
C TYR A 109 36.49 6.39 5.13
N GLY A 110 35.91 7.33 4.36
CA GLY A 110 34.85 8.23 4.81
C GLY A 110 33.48 7.53 4.95
N VAL A 111 32.52 8.33 5.40
CA VAL A 111 31.12 7.87 5.60
C VAL A 111 30.51 7.43 4.28
N GLU A 112 30.75 8.16 3.18
CA GLU A 112 30.24 7.82 1.86
C GLU A 112 30.74 6.45 1.38
N ALA A 113 32.02 6.17 1.55
CA ALA A 113 32.62 4.89 1.22
C ALA A 113 32.00 3.75 2.05
N ALA A 114 31.79 3.96 3.36
CA ALA A 114 31.14 3.00 4.24
C ALA A 114 29.66 2.79 3.87
N TYR A 115 28.91 3.85 3.59
CA TYR A 115 27.51 3.79 3.15
C TYR A 115 27.36 2.96 1.88
N ASN A 116 28.17 3.26 0.86
CA ASN A 116 28.13 2.54 -0.42
C ASN A 116 28.52 1.06 -0.26
N TYR A 117 29.52 0.78 0.59
CA TYR A 117 29.93 -0.59 0.89
C TYR A 117 28.79 -1.38 1.55
N VAL A 118 28.15 -0.83 2.61
CA VAL A 118 27.08 -1.50 3.34
C VAL A 118 25.84 -1.70 2.45
N LYS A 119 25.46 -0.70 1.65
CA LYS A 119 24.38 -0.86 0.66
C LYS A 119 24.65 -2.01 -0.32
N THR A 120 25.85 -2.08 -0.85
CA THR A 120 26.26 -3.15 -1.77
C THR A 120 26.26 -4.51 -1.09
N LEU A 121 26.80 -4.59 0.14
CA LEU A 121 26.84 -5.83 0.92
C LEU A 121 25.45 -6.45 1.13
N TYR A 122 24.45 -5.60 1.39
CA TYR A 122 23.06 -6.04 1.61
C TYR A 122 22.17 -6.00 0.36
N GLY A 123 22.72 -5.60 -0.80
CA GLY A 123 21.97 -5.49 -2.06
C GLY A 123 20.85 -4.45 -2.00
N ILE A 124 21.01 -3.36 -1.24
CA ILE A 124 20.01 -2.32 -1.05
C ILE A 124 20.21 -1.20 -2.07
N GLU A 125 19.42 -1.19 -3.13
CA GLU A 125 19.40 -0.06 -4.08
C GLU A 125 18.56 1.10 -3.55
N ASN A 126 17.32 0.79 -3.15
CA ASN A 126 16.33 1.74 -2.59
C ASN A 126 15.71 1.17 -1.32
N TYR A 127 15.35 2.04 -0.39
CA TYR A 127 14.64 1.68 0.84
C TYR A 127 13.72 2.81 1.28
N ILE A 128 12.78 2.46 2.17
CA ILE A 128 11.93 3.42 2.88
C ILE A 128 12.42 3.54 4.32
N ALA A 129 12.40 4.76 4.87
CA ALA A 129 12.90 5.04 6.22
C ALA A 129 11.90 4.61 7.31
N ASP A 130 10.60 4.73 7.03
CA ASP A 130 9.51 4.32 7.92
C ASP A 130 8.79 3.09 7.36
N ASP A 131 8.09 2.36 8.23
CA ASP A 131 7.11 1.39 7.76
C ASP A 131 5.92 2.12 7.16
N ILE A 132 5.30 1.52 6.16
CA ILE A 132 4.09 2.05 5.56
C ILE A 132 3.01 0.99 5.62
N ILE A 133 1.89 1.32 6.25
CA ILE A 133 0.66 0.53 6.17
C ILE A 133 -0.24 1.11 5.10
N THR A 134 -0.69 0.27 4.18
CA THR A 134 -1.76 0.60 3.23
C THR A 134 -3.02 -0.15 3.63
N LEU A 135 -4.09 0.58 3.92
CA LEU A 135 -5.40 0.02 4.22
C LEU A 135 -6.15 -0.37 2.95
N VAL A 136 -7.18 -1.17 3.11
CA VAL A 136 -8.20 -1.35 2.08
C VAL A 136 -8.82 0.02 1.79
N GLY A 137 -8.74 0.47 0.53
CA GLY A 137 -9.12 1.84 0.13
C GLY A 137 -7.94 2.78 -0.11
N ASP A 138 -6.71 2.23 -0.17
CA ASP A 138 -5.45 2.91 -0.51
C ASP A 138 -5.02 4.03 0.45
N TYR A 139 -5.58 4.08 1.68
CA TYR A 139 -5.07 4.98 2.71
C TYR A 139 -3.71 4.51 3.21
N ARG A 140 -2.71 5.39 3.15
CA ARG A 140 -1.33 5.09 3.55
C ARG A 140 -0.96 5.82 4.83
N PHE A 141 -0.41 5.08 5.80
CA PHE A 141 0.04 5.60 7.08
C PHE A 141 1.51 5.25 7.30
N PRO A 142 2.41 6.23 7.32
CA PRO A 142 3.79 6.00 7.71
C PRO A 142 3.94 5.96 9.23
N GLY A 143 4.91 5.19 9.72
CA GLY A 143 5.23 5.08 11.14
C GLY A 143 6.16 3.92 11.43
N VAL A 144 6.21 3.49 12.68
CA VAL A 144 7.00 2.35 13.14
C VAL A 144 6.07 1.27 13.64
N LEU A 145 6.10 0.11 12.99
CA LEU A 145 5.34 -1.07 13.42
C LEU A 145 5.97 -1.73 14.65
N ASP A 146 5.13 -2.05 15.63
CA ASP A 146 5.54 -2.86 16.78
C ASP A 146 5.48 -4.35 16.42
N VAL A 147 6.36 -4.74 15.48
CA VAL A 147 6.49 -6.13 15.02
C VAL A 147 7.98 -6.46 14.89
N SER A 148 8.45 -7.42 15.64
CA SER A 148 9.83 -7.93 15.56
C SER A 148 9.95 -9.21 14.75
N LEU A 149 8.92 -10.04 14.77
CA LEU A 149 8.86 -11.35 14.11
C LEU A 149 7.49 -11.53 13.45
N MET A 150 7.47 -12.17 12.28
CA MET A 150 6.24 -12.60 11.61
C MET A 150 6.20 -14.13 11.62
N GLU A 151 5.11 -14.67 12.16
CA GLU A 151 4.87 -16.11 12.19
C GLU A 151 3.82 -16.49 11.14
N ILE A 152 4.16 -17.49 10.32
CA ILE A 152 3.23 -18.08 9.35
C ILE A 152 3.24 -19.61 9.43
N GLU A 153 2.07 -20.20 9.25
CA GLU A 153 1.88 -21.63 9.07
C GLU A 153 1.77 -21.93 7.57
N THR A 154 2.66 -22.76 7.06
CA THR A 154 2.67 -23.24 5.67
C THR A 154 2.29 -24.71 5.61
N GLU A 155 2.06 -25.26 4.43
CA GLU A 155 1.85 -26.70 4.25
C GLU A 155 3.07 -27.57 4.67
N PHE A 156 4.26 -26.96 4.74
CA PHE A 156 5.51 -27.64 5.11
C PHE A 156 5.93 -27.40 6.57
N GLY A 157 5.17 -26.60 7.33
CA GLY A 157 5.46 -26.29 8.73
C GLY A 157 5.40 -24.79 9.05
N ASN A 158 5.76 -24.47 10.29
CA ASN A 158 5.73 -23.10 10.79
C ASN A 158 7.05 -22.37 10.53
N LEU A 159 6.96 -21.14 10.07
CA LEU A 159 8.10 -20.26 9.85
C LEU A 159 7.99 -19.04 10.75
N THR A 160 9.11 -18.64 11.33
CA THR A 160 9.27 -17.39 12.09
C THR A 160 10.27 -16.53 11.35
N ILE A 161 9.82 -15.39 10.84
CA ILE A 161 10.57 -14.53 9.94
C ILE A 161 10.90 -13.22 10.67
N PRO A 162 12.18 -12.92 10.91
CA PRO A 162 12.59 -11.66 11.49
C PRO A 162 12.20 -10.47 10.59
N ARG A 163 11.70 -9.39 11.21
CA ARG A 163 11.24 -8.18 10.54
C ARG A 163 12.25 -7.62 9.52
N GLU A 164 13.54 -7.60 9.89
CA GLU A 164 14.63 -7.06 9.08
C GLU A 164 14.85 -7.83 7.76
N LYS A 165 14.33 -9.05 7.67
CA LYS A 165 14.37 -9.85 6.43
C LYS A 165 13.21 -9.56 5.48
N ILE A 166 12.18 -8.83 5.94
CA ILE A 166 10.94 -8.60 5.20
C ILE A 166 11.03 -7.26 4.44
N VAL A 167 10.59 -7.26 3.19
CA VAL A 167 10.34 -6.05 2.40
C VAL A 167 8.87 -5.64 2.54
N SER A 168 7.96 -6.59 2.33
CA SER A 168 6.54 -6.33 2.38
C SER A 168 5.72 -7.56 2.73
N VAL A 169 4.54 -7.32 3.28
CA VAL A 169 3.52 -8.32 3.56
C VAL A 169 2.22 -7.86 2.92
N GLU A 170 1.74 -8.62 1.93
CA GLU A 170 0.41 -8.44 1.34
C GLU A 170 -0.57 -9.34 2.07
N ILE A 171 -1.72 -8.78 2.47
CA ILE A 171 -2.83 -9.55 3.05
C ILE A 171 -3.65 -10.11 1.91
N VAL A 172 -3.58 -11.41 1.72
CA VAL A 172 -4.32 -12.11 0.65
C VAL A 172 -5.73 -12.40 1.15
N PRO A 173 -6.77 -11.93 0.46
CA PRO A 173 -8.14 -12.20 0.84
C PRO A 173 -8.43 -13.71 0.88
N ASP A 174 -9.22 -14.15 1.86
CA ASP A 174 -9.69 -15.54 1.90
C ASP A 174 -10.61 -15.81 0.69
N GLU A 175 -10.18 -16.71 -0.18
CA GLU A 175 -10.94 -17.12 -1.38
C GLU A 175 -12.28 -17.79 -1.02
N ASN A 176 -12.43 -18.28 0.21
CA ASN A 176 -13.61 -18.99 0.71
C ASN A 176 -14.56 -18.10 1.53
N ALA A 177 -14.23 -16.82 1.73
CA ALA A 177 -15.10 -15.87 2.44
C ALA A 177 -16.30 -15.51 1.56
N GLN A 178 -17.28 -16.44 1.43
CA GLN A 178 -18.56 -16.17 0.78
C GLN A 178 -19.36 -15.16 1.62
N ASN A 179 -19.92 -14.13 0.94
CA ASN A 179 -20.72 -13.05 1.52
C ASN A 179 -19.97 -12.05 2.43
N SER A 180 -18.70 -11.75 2.14
CA SER A 180 -18.05 -10.64 2.81
C SER A 180 -18.63 -9.30 2.35
N VAL A 181 -19.07 -8.48 3.31
CA VAL A 181 -19.52 -7.12 3.03
C VAL A 181 -18.34 -6.19 3.28
N ARG A 182 -17.94 -5.44 2.26
CA ARG A 182 -16.86 -4.45 2.36
C ARG A 182 -17.32 -3.11 1.80
N ASN A 183 -16.83 -2.02 2.41
CA ASN A 183 -17.13 -0.66 1.98
C ASN A 183 -15.84 -0.01 1.48
N PHE A 184 -15.95 0.67 0.35
CA PHE A 184 -14.86 1.37 -0.32
C PHE A 184 -15.24 2.82 -0.56
N LYS A 185 -14.27 3.71 -0.53
CA LYS A 185 -14.44 5.11 -0.83
C LYS A 185 -13.73 5.44 -2.14
N LEU A 186 -14.47 5.91 -3.13
CA LEU A 186 -13.90 6.38 -4.39
C LEU A 186 -13.82 7.91 -4.35
N GLU A 187 -12.62 8.45 -4.21
CA GLU A 187 -12.35 9.88 -4.22
C GLU A 187 -12.29 10.40 -5.66
N ALA A 188 -13.02 11.47 -5.98
CA ALA A 188 -13.07 12.01 -7.35
C ALA A 188 -11.74 12.62 -7.80
N ASN A 189 -10.92 13.12 -6.88
CA ASN A 189 -9.58 13.65 -7.18
C ASN A 189 -8.51 12.56 -7.37
N GLN A 190 -8.88 11.28 -7.30
CA GLN A 190 -7.96 10.15 -7.45
C GLN A 190 -8.54 9.07 -8.35
N HIS A 191 -9.72 8.53 -8.01
CA HIS A 191 -10.26 7.29 -8.58
C HIS A 191 -11.10 7.54 -9.85
N ILE A 192 -10.57 8.33 -10.78
CA ILE A 192 -11.15 8.54 -12.12
C ILE A 192 -10.52 7.54 -13.11
N SER A 193 -11.32 6.90 -13.95
CA SER A 193 -10.88 5.85 -14.87
C SER A 193 -9.78 6.30 -15.85
N ALA A 194 -9.70 7.59 -16.18
CA ALA A 194 -8.65 8.19 -17.00
C ALA A 194 -7.37 8.52 -16.23
N ASN A 195 -7.35 8.42 -14.89
CA ASN A 195 -6.14 8.65 -14.12
C ASN A 195 -5.22 7.41 -14.22
N LEU A 196 -4.09 7.56 -14.91
CA LEU A 196 -3.11 6.49 -15.09
C LEU A 196 -2.36 6.14 -13.79
N ASN A 197 -2.37 7.05 -12.80
CA ASN A 197 -1.67 6.91 -11.52
C ASN A 197 -2.66 6.64 -10.36
N GLY A 198 -3.26 5.44 -10.34
CA GLY A 198 -4.14 5.04 -9.24
C GLY A 198 -5.62 5.33 -9.43
N GLY A 199 -6.08 5.56 -10.67
CA GLY A 199 -7.52 5.77 -10.96
C GLY A 199 -8.41 4.54 -10.75
N TRP A 200 -7.83 3.37 -10.61
CA TRP A 200 -8.52 2.12 -10.34
C TRP A 200 -8.16 1.59 -8.95
N LEU A 201 -9.12 1.66 -8.03
CA LEU A 201 -8.99 1.14 -6.67
C LEU A 201 -9.03 -0.40 -6.69
N LYS A 202 -7.93 -1.05 -6.29
CA LYS A 202 -7.89 -2.50 -6.05
C LYS A 202 -8.59 -2.82 -4.74
N THR A 203 -9.70 -3.55 -4.78
CA THR A 203 -10.51 -3.82 -3.59
C THR A 203 -10.01 -4.97 -2.73
N ASN A 204 -9.03 -5.74 -3.20
CA ASN A 204 -8.61 -7.02 -2.61
C ASN A 204 -9.75 -8.03 -2.42
N ILE A 205 -10.84 -7.88 -3.14
CA ILE A 205 -11.87 -8.91 -3.31
C ILE A 205 -11.51 -9.72 -4.54
N LYS A 206 -11.13 -10.98 -4.35
CA LYS A 206 -10.88 -11.91 -5.45
C LYS A 206 -12.20 -12.59 -5.80
N LEU A 207 -12.60 -12.46 -7.05
CA LEU A 207 -13.79 -13.11 -7.60
C LEU A 207 -13.38 -14.30 -8.45
N ASN A 208 -14.15 -15.38 -8.35
CA ASN A 208 -14.02 -16.52 -9.25
C ASN A 208 -15.05 -16.41 -10.38
N LYS A 209 -14.67 -16.81 -11.59
CA LYS A 209 -15.62 -16.87 -12.72
C LYS A 209 -16.87 -17.65 -12.33
N GLY A 210 -18.03 -17.06 -12.52
CA GLY A 210 -19.33 -17.63 -12.12
C GLY A 210 -19.78 -17.24 -10.70
N GLN A 211 -18.95 -16.59 -9.88
CA GLN A 211 -19.31 -16.11 -8.55
C GLN A 211 -20.28 -14.92 -8.65
N LYS A 212 -21.37 -14.94 -7.85
CA LYS A 212 -22.28 -13.80 -7.72
C LYS A 212 -21.70 -12.75 -6.81
N PHE A 213 -21.86 -11.48 -7.17
CA PHE A 213 -21.50 -10.34 -6.33
C PHE A 213 -22.44 -9.17 -6.58
N SER A 214 -22.46 -8.21 -5.65
CA SER A 214 -23.25 -7.00 -5.81
C SER A 214 -22.47 -5.76 -5.36
N LEU A 215 -22.80 -4.63 -6.00
CA LEU A 215 -22.28 -3.31 -5.72
C LEU A 215 -23.45 -2.37 -5.39
N GLU A 216 -23.31 -1.52 -4.38
CA GLU A 216 -24.23 -0.43 -4.07
C GLU A 216 -23.43 0.83 -3.78
N ALA A 217 -23.62 1.88 -4.59
CA ALA A 217 -22.88 3.13 -4.52
C ALA A 217 -23.77 4.29 -4.10
N LYS A 218 -23.26 5.15 -3.20
CA LYS A 218 -23.93 6.37 -2.70
C LYS A 218 -22.94 7.51 -2.60
N GLY A 219 -23.42 8.72 -2.68
CA GLY A 219 -22.60 9.93 -2.55
C GLY A 219 -22.77 10.87 -3.72
N GLU A 220 -21.95 11.91 -3.72
CA GLU A 220 -21.93 12.96 -4.72
C GLU A 220 -20.48 13.43 -4.94
N ILE A 221 -20.15 13.71 -6.19
CA ILE A 221 -18.85 14.23 -6.60
C ILE A 221 -19.03 15.47 -7.45
N ILE A 222 -18.02 16.32 -7.50
CA ILE A 222 -17.94 17.48 -8.39
C ILE A 222 -16.81 17.23 -9.39
N MET A 223 -17.12 17.30 -10.66
CA MET A 223 -16.17 17.12 -11.75
C MET A 223 -15.75 18.49 -12.32
N ALA A 224 -14.55 18.93 -11.97
CA ALA A 224 -13.96 20.17 -12.48
C ALA A 224 -13.69 20.10 -14.00
N SER A 225 -13.42 18.92 -14.53
CA SER A 225 -13.32 18.63 -15.97
C SER A 225 -14.62 18.87 -16.73
N LEU A 226 -15.76 18.80 -16.04
CA LEU A 226 -17.11 19.01 -16.59
C LEU A 226 -17.74 20.30 -16.03
N SER A 227 -17.01 21.40 -16.03
CA SER A 227 -17.49 22.72 -15.60
C SER A 227 -18.05 22.73 -14.16
N ASN A 228 -17.44 21.97 -13.26
CA ASN A 228 -17.86 21.82 -11.86
C ASN A 228 -19.28 21.26 -11.68
N GLN A 229 -19.72 20.41 -12.58
CA GLN A 229 -20.99 19.70 -12.41
C GLN A 229 -20.90 18.69 -11.26
N SER A 230 -21.96 18.65 -10.45
CA SER A 230 -22.16 17.58 -9.48
C SER A 230 -22.68 16.33 -10.18
N HIS A 231 -22.20 15.14 -9.76
CA HIS A 231 -22.62 13.86 -10.31
C HIS A 231 -22.99 12.87 -9.19
N LYS A 232 -23.92 11.98 -9.49
CA LYS A 232 -24.29 10.80 -8.67
C LYS A 232 -23.78 9.51 -9.33
N PRO A 233 -23.69 8.40 -8.60
CA PRO A 233 -23.26 7.11 -9.15
C PRO A 233 -24.11 6.63 -10.33
N SER A 234 -25.37 7.06 -10.45
CA SER A 234 -26.26 6.81 -11.58
C SER A 234 -25.86 7.53 -12.86
N GLY A 235 -24.92 8.47 -12.79
CA GLY A 235 -24.62 9.40 -13.88
C GLY A 235 -25.56 10.60 -13.95
N ALA A 236 -26.58 10.70 -13.05
CA ALA A 236 -27.34 11.94 -12.91
C ALA A 236 -26.40 13.09 -12.55
N TYR A 237 -26.61 14.27 -13.13
CA TYR A 237 -25.75 15.43 -12.95
C TYR A 237 -26.52 16.70 -12.65
N LEU A 238 -25.86 17.64 -11.99
CA LEU A 238 -26.38 18.96 -11.65
C LEU A 238 -25.37 20.01 -12.13
N PRO A 239 -25.70 20.79 -13.16
CA PRO A 239 -24.88 21.94 -13.57
C PRO A 239 -24.96 23.06 -12.54
N PRO A 240 -23.92 23.92 -12.40
CA PRO A 240 -23.95 25.07 -11.50
C PRO A 240 -25.15 25.96 -11.79
N GLY A 241 -25.98 26.23 -10.78
CA GLY A 241 -27.19 27.09 -10.91
C GLY A 241 -28.35 26.43 -11.64
N GLY A 242 -28.29 25.16 -12.01
CA GLY A 242 -29.31 24.39 -12.71
C GLY A 242 -30.16 23.50 -11.81
N ALA A 243 -30.79 22.50 -12.42
CA ALA A 243 -31.52 21.44 -11.75
C ALA A 243 -30.91 20.06 -12.06
N TRP A 244 -31.16 19.06 -11.20
CA TRP A 244 -30.71 17.69 -11.44
C TRP A 244 -31.32 17.18 -12.75
N THR A 245 -30.44 16.74 -13.62
CA THR A 245 -30.79 16.06 -14.87
C THR A 245 -30.55 14.58 -14.66
N ALA A 246 -31.55 13.77 -15.01
CA ALA A 246 -31.37 12.33 -14.99
C ALA A 246 -30.28 11.95 -15.99
N GLY A 247 -29.27 11.24 -15.53
CA GLY A 247 -28.37 10.56 -16.44
C GLY A 247 -29.15 9.54 -17.25
N ASN A 248 -28.68 9.20 -18.45
CA ASN A 248 -29.26 8.15 -19.26
C ASN A 248 -28.94 6.75 -18.64
N ASP A 249 -29.35 6.56 -17.39
CA ASP A 249 -29.17 5.30 -16.66
C ASP A 249 -30.34 4.33 -16.98
N HIS A 250 -30.76 4.34 -18.23
CA HIS A 250 -31.73 3.37 -18.73
C HIS A 250 -31.03 2.02 -18.87
N ASP A 251 -31.70 0.96 -18.43
CA ASP A 251 -31.23 -0.44 -18.39
C ASP A 251 -30.69 -0.99 -19.72
N CYS A 252 -30.94 -0.30 -20.82
CA CYS A 252 -30.48 -0.68 -22.15
C CYS A 252 -29.11 -0.13 -22.57
N ASN A 253 -28.48 0.77 -21.78
CA ASN A 253 -27.16 1.28 -22.10
C ASN A 253 -26.09 0.51 -21.29
N ALA A 254 -25.49 -0.49 -21.90
CA ALA A 254 -24.34 -1.21 -21.34
C ALA A 254 -23.08 -0.32 -21.17
N LEU A 255 -23.06 0.86 -21.78
CA LEU A 255 -21.93 1.78 -21.73
C LEU A 255 -22.07 2.72 -20.52
N PRO A 256 -20.98 2.98 -19.80
CA PRO A 256 -20.99 3.95 -18.72
C PRO A 256 -21.14 5.39 -19.27
N ILE A 257 -21.77 6.24 -18.47
CA ILE A 257 -21.82 7.71 -18.66
C ILE A 257 -21.02 8.38 -17.55
N PHE A 258 -20.65 9.64 -17.76
CA PHE A 258 -19.81 10.39 -16.79
C PHE A 258 -20.41 10.37 -15.39
N GLY A 259 -19.56 10.15 -14.40
CA GLY A 259 -19.95 9.98 -13.01
C GLY A 259 -20.40 8.58 -12.60
N ASN A 260 -20.61 7.65 -13.53
CA ASN A 260 -20.94 6.27 -13.12
C ASN A 260 -19.82 5.63 -12.31
N VAL A 261 -20.20 4.84 -11.31
CA VAL A 261 -19.27 3.84 -10.79
C VAL A 261 -19.11 2.75 -11.84
N VAL A 262 -17.86 2.41 -12.10
CA VAL A 262 -17.44 1.35 -13.01
C VAL A 262 -16.56 0.36 -12.29
N TYR A 263 -16.53 -0.87 -12.80
CA TYR A 263 -15.68 -1.93 -12.26
C TYR A 263 -14.99 -2.72 -13.38
N ARG A 264 -13.93 -3.44 -13.00
CA ARG A 264 -13.30 -4.47 -13.82
C ARG A 264 -12.82 -5.61 -12.94
N ILE A 265 -12.70 -6.81 -13.52
CA ILE A 265 -12.16 -7.99 -12.84
C ILE A 265 -10.80 -8.30 -13.48
N GLY A 266 -9.75 -8.27 -12.66
CA GLY A 266 -8.37 -8.30 -13.12
C GLY A 266 -7.84 -6.92 -13.52
N GLU A 267 -6.52 -6.74 -13.45
CA GLU A 267 -5.86 -5.46 -13.73
C GLU A 267 -6.09 -4.95 -15.16
N ASN A 268 -6.14 -5.87 -16.12
CA ASN A 268 -6.40 -5.59 -17.54
C ASN A 268 -7.81 -6.01 -17.97
N GLY A 269 -8.74 -6.20 -17.02
CA GLY A 269 -10.11 -6.58 -17.32
C GLY A 269 -10.88 -5.48 -18.05
N SER A 270 -11.90 -5.87 -18.84
CA SER A 270 -12.77 -4.92 -19.51
C SER A 270 -13.58 -4.13 -18.49
N MET A 271 -13.65 -2.81 -18.68
CA MET A 271 -14.47 -1.91 -17.87
C MET A 271 -15.96 -2.23 -18.06
N GLN A 272 -16.68 -2.31 -16.93
CA GLN A 272 -18.11 -2.58 -16.88
C GLN A 272 -18.81 -1.50 -16.05
N LYS A 273 -20.04 -1.16 -16.40
CA LYS A 273 -20.89 -0.23 -15.66
C LYS A 273 -21.44 -0.89 -14.40
N ALA A 274 -21.34 -0.20 -13.25
CA ALA A 274 -22.02 -0.58 -12.01
C ALA A 274 -23.15 0.40 -11.66
N GLY A 275 -22.97 1.68 -11.91
CA GLY A 275 -23.95 2.71 -11.55
C GLY A 275 -24.20 2.80 -10.05
N THR A 276 -25.47 3.03 -9.66
CA THR A 276 -25.88 3.11 -8.24
C THR A 276 -26.01 1.73 -7.59
N LYS A 277 -26.45 0.72 -8.34
CA LYS A 277 -26.67 -0.64 -7.83
C LYS A 277 -26.49 -1.67 -8.95
N LEU A 278 -25.73 -2.69 -8.64
CA LEU A 278 -25.49 -3.82 -9.55
C LEU A 278 -25.59 -5.13 -8.76
N SER A 279 -26.22 -6.13 -9.34
CA SER A 279 -26.12 -7.53 -8.91
C SER A 279 -25.84 -8.37 -10.13
N THR A 280 -24.72 -9.07 -10.17
CA THR A 280 -24.26 -9.76 -11.36
C THR A 280 -23.40 -10.98 -11.02
N THR A 281 -22.89 -11.63 -12.05
CA THR A 281 -21.99 -12.77 -11.94
C THR A 281 -20.64 -12.43 -12.58
N ALA A 282 -19.55 -12.78 -11.92
CA ALA A 282 -18.21 -12.54 -12.41
C ALA A 282 -17.94 -13.30 -13.72
N VAL A 283 -17.60 -12.55 -14.76
CA VAL A 283 -17.31 -13.10 -16.11
C VAL A 283 -15.91 -13.71 -16.23
N ALA A 284 -15.03 -13.36 -15.29
CA ALA A 284 -13.64 -13.84 -15.22
C ALA A 284 -13.24 -14.02 -13.75
N SER A 285 -12.11 -14.73 -13.51
CA SER A 285 -11.48 -14.80 -12.20
C SER A 285 -10.43 -13.70 -12.07
N GLY A 286 -10.34 -13.04 -10.91
CA GLY A 286 -9.37 -11.99 -10.65
C GLY A 286 -9.82 -11.06 -9.52
N PHE A 287 -8.96 -10.11 -9.17
CA PHE A 287 -9.33 -9.05 -8.23
C PHE A 287 -10.34 -8.08 -8.84
N LEU A 288 -11.29 -7.64 -8.00
CA LEU A 288 -12.24 -6.58 -8.36
C LEU A 288 -11.55 -5.22 -8.22
N TYR A 289 -11.67 -4.40 -9.25
CA TYR A 289 -11.24 -3.00 -9.27
C TYR A 289 -12.44 -2.10 -9.45
N LEU A 290 -12.45 -0.95 -8.77
CA LEU A 290 -13.50 0.06 -8.84
C LEU A 290 -12.93 1.38 -9.32
N SER A 291 -13.74 2.17 -10.03
CA SER A 291 -13.38 3.52 -10.47
C SER A 291 -14.65 4.35 -10.73
N ILE A 292 -14.46 5.63 -11.03
CA ILE A 292 -15.48 6.57 -11.49
C ILE A 292 -15.22 6.83 -12.97
N TYR A 293 -16.23 6.71 -13.79
CA TYR A 293 -16.09 6.91 -15.23
C TYR A 293 -15.99 8.39 -15.61
N GLU A 294 -14.86 8.72 -16.18
CA GLU A 294 -14.57 9.98 -16.87
C GLU A 294 -13.39 9.73 -17.83
N THR A 295 -13.40 10.45 -18.95
CA THR A 295 -12.35 10.33 -19.99
C THR A 295 -11.19 11.31 -19.78
N VAL A 296 -11.35 12.27 -18.87
CA VAL A 296 -10.34 13.26 -18.51
C VAL A 296 -10.15 13.28 -17.01
N PHE A 297 -8.92 13.16 -16.53
CA PHE A 297 -8.61 13.31 -15.11
C PHE A 297 -8.30 14.75 -14.77
N ASN A 298 -8.91 15.26 -13.69
CA ASN A 298 -8.60 16.57 -13.13
C ASN A 298 -8.45 16.45 -11.60
N VAL A 299 -7.29 16.82 -11.08
CA VAL A 299 -6.98 16.78 -9.63
C VAL A 299 -7.88 17.71 -8.80
N ALA A 300 -8.50 18.72 -9.42
CA ALA A 300 -9.46 19.61 -8.78
C ALA A 300 -10.87 19.01 -8.64
N ASN A 301 -11.12 17.81 -9.15
CA ASN A 301 -12.33 17.06 -8.83
C ASN A 301 -12.44 16.89 -7.32
N SER A 302 -13.67 16.85 -6.78
CA SER A 302 -13.90 16.75 -5.33
C SER A 302 -15.10 15.87 -4.99
N GLY A 303 -15.25 15.54 -3.71
CA GLY A 303 -16.28 14.63 -3.24
C GLY A 303 -15.91 13.15 -3.42
N ASN A 304 -16.81 12.26 -3.03
CA ASN A 304 -16.57 10.83 -3.10
C ASN A 304 -17.85 10.01 -3.21
N TYR A 305 -17.71 8.79 -3.68
CA TYR A 305 -18.71 7.75 -3.56
C TYR A 305 -18.31 6.71 -2.51
N ASN A 306 -19.27 6.30 -1.69
CA ASN A 306 -19.14 5.13 -0.82
C ASN A 306 -19.75 3.93 -1.55
N VAL A 307 -18.93 2.92 -1.81
CA VAL A 307 -19.33 1.72 -2.56
C VAL A 307 -19.31 0.52 -1.61
N LYS A 308 -20.47 -0.06 -1.37
CA LYS A 308 -20.62 -1.33 -0.66
C LYS A 308 -20.52 -2.48 -1.66
N VAL A 309 -19.63 -3.42 -1.39
CA VAL A 309 -19.46 -4.65 -2.15
C VAL A 309 -19.87 -5.83 -1.30
N VAL A 310 -20.65 -6.76 -1.88
CA VAL A 310 -20.98 -8.07 -1.29
C VAL A 310 -20.56 -9.13 -2.29
N ALA A 311 -19.62 -10.00 -1.89
CA ALA A 311 -19.04 -11.02 -2.76
C ALA A 311 -18.78 -12.33 -2.02
#